data_7cc00a8aca4c6e5368a79b25d20ab63d
#
_entry.id   7cc00a8aca4c6e5368a79b25d20ab63d
#
_cell.length_a   1.000
_cell.length_b   1.000
_cell.length_c   1.000
_cell.angle_alpha   90.00
_cell.angle_beta   90.00
_cell.angle_gamma   90.00
#
_symmetry.space_group_name_H-M   'P 1'
#
loop_
_entity.id
_entity.type
_entity.pdbx_description
1 polymer ?
#
loop_
_entity_poly.entity_id
_entity_poly.type
_entity_poly.pdbx_seq_one_letter_code
_entity_poly.pdbx_strand_id
1 'polypeptide(L)'
;MVKGLDAFKRYFADYSDCYILIGGSACDVNFSAAALPFRVTHDLDMVLCVEALTPRFFDRFWAFIREGGYEHREKASGERQFYRFTHPKRADYPDMLELFARKADILPENASGHLTPIPAGEEASSLSGILLNDVYYDFVMANRTEIDGVSVIAPVGLMALKAISWLDLTKKKESGDAHAYSKDIGKHKNDIARLSVLTAGLEPSIPDGIRAVMSEFMSRYESEPLDTAALRLPLGESEVKAEIRRLFGV
;
A
#
# COMPACT_ATOMS: atom_id res chain seq x y z
N MET A 1 -12.80 -5.55 8.93
CA MET A 1 -13.33 -4.35 8.20
C MET A 1 -12.44 -3.17 8.53
N VAL A 2 -12.01 -2.42 7.55
CA VAL A 2 -11.13 -1.25 7.71
C VAL A 2 -11.89 -0.13 8.41
N LYS A 3 -11.31 0.43 9.48
CA LYS A 3 -11.88 1.58 10.16
C LYS A 3 -12.00 2.77 9.19
N GLY A 4 -13.16 3.41 9.15
CA GLY A 4 -13.40 4.61 8.34
C GLY A 4 -13.57 4.38 6.84
N LEU A 5 -13.52 3.14 6.34
CA LEU A 5 -13.68 2.84 4.92
C LEU A 5 -15.05 3.30 4.39
N ASP A 6 -16.11 3.17 5.17
CA ASP A 6 -17.46 3.61 4.76
C ASP A 6 -17.55 5.13 4.61
N ALA A 7 -16.89 5.89 5.50
CA ALA A 7 -16.78 7.34 5.35
C ALA A 7 -16.01 7.69 4.08
N PHE A 8 -14.88 7.01 3.85
CA PHE A 8 -14.07 7.19 2.65
C PHE A 8 -14.87 6.88 1.37
N LYS A 9 -15.57 5.73 1.31
CA LYS A 9 -16.42 5.35 0.17
C LYS A 9 -17.43 6.43 -0.19
N ARG A 10 -18.18 6.95 0.81
CA ARG A 10 -19.17 8.01 0.58
C ARG A 10 -18.54 9.30 0.03
N TYR A 11 -17.33 9.63 0.45
CA TYR A 11 -16.64 10.83 0.02
C TYR A 11 -16.10 10.72 -1.40
N PHE A 12 -15.59 9.54 -1.77
CA PHE A 12 -14.83 9.31 -2.99
C PHE A 12 -15.52 8.39 -4.01
N ALA A 13 -16.85 8.20 -3.88
CA ALA A 13 -17.63 7.36 -4.79
C ALA A 13 -17.47 7.75 -6.28
N ASP A 14 -17.41 9.06 -6.57
CA ASP A 14 -17.27 9.59 -7.93
C ASP A 14 -15.80 9.80 -8.36
N TYR A 15 -14.85 9.29 -7.58
CA TYR A 15 -13.41 9.52 -7.77
C TYR A 15 -12.59 8.23 -7.72
N SER A 16 -13.23 7.09 -7.98
CA SER A 16 -12.52 5.79 -7.93
C SER A 16 -11.37 5.70 -8.93
N ASP A 17 -11.37 6.53 -9.98
CA ASP A 17 -10.31 6.65 -10.96
C ASP A 17 -9.09 7.44 -10.49
N CYS A 18 -9.24 8.26 -9.44
CA CYS A 18 -8.19 9.15 -8.95
C CYS A 18 -7.24 8.50 -7.95
N TYR A 19 -7.56 7.30 -7.44
CA TYR A 19 -6.76 6.62 -6.43
C TYR A 19 -6.80 5.10 -6.57
N ILE A 20 -5.82 4.45 -5.94
CA ILE A 20 -5.81 2.99 -5.72
C ILE A 20 -5.43 2.76 -4.26
N LEU A 21 -6.30 2.09 -3.49
CA LEU A 21 -5.94 1.64 -2.14
C LEU A 21 -4.88 0.55 -2.22
N ILE A 22 -3.89 0.65 -1.34
CA ILE A 22 -2.79 -0.32 -1.21
C ILE A 22 -2.67 -0.76 0.26
N GLY A 23 -1.60 -1.40 0.63
CA GLY A 23 -1.28 -1.69 2.03
C GLY A 23 -2.23 -2.66 2.72
N GLY A 24 -2.49 -2.39 3.99
CA GLY A 24 -3.34 -3.23 4.84
C GLY A 24 -4.82 -3.14 4.47
N SER A 25 -5.29 -1.94 4.14
CA SER A 25 -6.68 -1.68 3.76
C SER A 25 -7.08 -2.41 2.48
N ALA A 26 -6.21 -2.39 1.47
CA ALA A 26 -6.44 -3.14 0.24
C ALA A 26 -6.44 -4.66 0.47
N CYS A 27 -5.60 -5.17 1.39
CA CYS A 27 -5.68 -6.58 1.79
C CYS A 27 -7.06 -6.90 2.39
N ASP A 28 -7.54 -6.12 3.36
CA ASP A 28 -8.84 -6.37 4.00
C ASP A 28 -9.99 -6.36 2.98
N VAL A 29 -9.98 -5.42 2.02
CA VAL A 29 -10.98 -5.36 0.95
C VAL A 29 -10.94 -6.62 0.07
N ASN A 30 -9.74 -7.05 -0.39
CA ASN A 30 -9.59 -8.25 -1.21
C ASN A 30 -10.02 -9.52 -0.46
N PHE A 31 -9.63 -9.67 0.81
CA PHE A 31 -10.01 -10.82 1.63
C PHE A 31 -11.50 -10.84 1.93
N SER A 32 -12.10 -9.68 2.22
CA SER A 32 -13.55 -9.56 2.44
C SER A 32 -14.35 -9.95 1.20
N ALA A 33 -13.91 -9.56 0.00
CA ALA A 33 -14.53 -9.96 -1.26
C ALA A 33 -14.48 -11.48 -1.49
N ALA A 34 -13.43 -12.14 -0.98
CA ALA A 34 -13.29 -13.59 -1.01
C ALA A 34 -13.99 -14.29 0.17
N ALA A 35 -14.73 -13.58 1.00
CA ALA A 35 -15.33 -14.06 2.25
C ALA A 35 -14.31 -14.70 3.24
N LEU A 36 -13.08 -14.21 3.21
CA LEU A 36 -11.99 -14.65 4.07
C LEU A 36 -11.65 -13.58 5.13
N PRO A 37 -11.25 -14.00 6.34
CA PRO A 37 -10.85 -13.05 7.38
C PRO A 37 -9.47 -12.47 7.09
N PHE A 38 -9.30 -11.19 7.41
CA PHE A 38 -8.00 -10.53 7.46
C PHE A 38 -7.78 -9.89 8.83
N ARG A 39 -6.54 -9.52 9.14
CA ARG A 39 -6.24 -8.78 10.38
C ARG A 39 -6.86 -7.39 10.35
N VAL A 40 -7.17 -6.87 11.52
CA VAL A 40 -7.68 -5.50 11.65
C VAL A 40 -6.65 -4.50 11.13
N THR A 41 -7.12 -3.52 10.36
CA THR A 41 -6.34 -2.39 9.87
C THR A 41 -7.11 -1.10 10.11
N HIS A 42 -6.40 -0.03 10.40
CA HIS A 42 -6.96 1.25 10.78
C HIS A 42 -6.55 2.38 9.84
N ASP A 43 -5.53 2.11 9.01
CA ASP A 43 -4.90 3.07 8.14
C ASP A 43 -5.36 2.85 6.69
N LEU A 44 -5.48 3.93 5.93
CA LEU A 44 -5.69 3.92 4.49
C LEU A 44 -4.43 4.43 3.80
N ASP A 45 -3.76 3.52 3.10
CA ASP A 45 -2.66 3.83 2.21
C ASP A 45 -3.21 3.90 0.78
N MET A 46 -2.93 4.96 0.04
CA MET A 46 -3.41 5.12 -1.33
C MET A 46 -2.38 5.69 -2.28
N VAL A 47 -2.33 5.14 -3.49
CA VAL A 47 -1.60 5.70 -4.63
C VAL A 47 -2.54 6.62 -5.38
N LEU A 48 -2.11 7.85 -5.63
CA LEU A 48 -2.84 8.79 -6.47
C LEU A 48 -2.56 8.51 -7.95
N CYS A 49 -3.63 8.34 -8.73
CA CYS A 49 -3.58 8.15 -10.18
C CYS A 49 -3.45 9.52 -10.83
N VAL A 50 -2.22 9.97 -11.00
CA VAL A 50 -1.87 11.34 -11.36
C VAL A 50 -2.51 11.83 -12.66
N GLU A 51 -2.72 10.93 -13.61
CA GLU A 51 -3.35 11.18 -14.89
C GLU A 51 -4.85 11.47 -14.78
N ALA A 52 -5.48 11.04 -13.66
CA ALA A 52 -6.90 11.19 -13.39
C ALA A 52 -7.21 12.32 -12.38
N LEU A 53 -6.19 12.92 -11.79
CA LEU A 53 -6.40 13.94 -10.76
C LEU A 53 -7.00 15.22 -11.36
N THR A 54 -8.01 15.76 -10.68
CA THR A 54 -8.70 16.98 -11.03
C THR A 54 -8.74 17.96 -9.86
N PRO A 55 -8.91 19.27 -10.08
CA PRO A 55 -9.11 20.23 -8.99
C PRO A 55 -10.27 19.83 -8.05
N ARG A 56 -11.34 19.24 -8.58
CA ARG A 56 -12.48 18.76 -7.79
C ARG A 56 -12.11 17.61 -6.85
N PHE A 57 -11.22 16.71 -7.28
CA PHE A 57 -10.71 15.68 -6.41
C PHE A 57 -9.95 16.28 -5.22
N PHE A 58 -9.07 17.25 -5.46
CA PHE A 58 -8.33 17.91 -4.37
C PHE A 58 -9.24 18.66 -3.42
N ASP A 59 -10.24 19.39 -3.91
CA ASP A 59 -11.23 20.06 -3.06
C ASP A 59 -11.97 19.05 -2.18
N ARG A 60 -12.35 17.91 -2.76
CA ARG A 60 -13.03 16.82 -2.07
C ARG A 60 -12.11 16.16 -1.03
N PHE A 61 -10.85 15.92 -1.39
CA PHE A 61 -9.86 15.37 -0.47
C PHE A 61 -9.65 16.29 0.74
N TRP A 62 -9.43 17.58 0.51
CA TRP A 62 -9.27 18.53 1.60
C TRP A 62 -10.55 18.71 2.45
N ALA A 63 -11.72 18.57 1.86
CA ALA A 63 -12.97 18.55 2.60
C ALA A 63 -13.01 17.34 3.55
N PHE A 64 -12.61 16.15 3.09
CA PHE A 64 -12.51 14.94 3.90
C PHE A 64 -11.51 15.11 5.06
N ILE A 65 -10.33 15.66 4.80
CA ILE A 65 -9.31 15.91 5.82
C ILE A 65 -9.82 16.89 6.89
N ARG A 66 -10.48 17.98 6.49
CA ARG A 66 -11.05 18.98 7.42
C ARG A 66 -12.21 18.40 8.24
N GLU A 67 -13.12 17.66 7.61
CA GLU A 67 -14.26 17.05 8.30
C GLU A 67 -13.82 15.99 9.29
N GLY A 68 -12.83 15.17 8.94
CA GLY A 68 -12.22 14.19 9.83
C GLY A 68 -11.46 14.85 10.99
N GLY A 69 -11.09 16.14 10.83
CA GLY A 69 -10.29 16.88 11.81
C GLY A 69 -8.90 16.33 11.98
N TYR A 70 -8.28 15.88 10.86
CA TYR A 70 -6.94 15.32 10.87
C TYR A 70 -5.87 16.34 11.19
N GLU A 71 -4.85 15.88 11.88
CA GLU A 71 -3.60 16.58 12.05
C GLU A 71 -2.65 16.20 10.90
N HIS A 72 -1.90 17.18 10.41
CA HIS A 72 -0.78 16.97 9.49
C HIS A 72 0.50 17.39 10.21
N ARG A 73 1.55 16.58 10.11
CA ARG A 73 2.84 16.90 10.73
C ARG A 73 3.59 17.92 9.89
N GLU A 74 4.12 18.94 10.56
CA GLU A 74 5.25 19.72 10.06
C GLU A 74 6.52 19.05 10.56
N LYS A 75 7.55 18.88 9.71
CA LYS A 75 8.88 18.48 10.17
C LYS A 75 9.45 19.57 11.06
N ALA A 76 10.34 19.21 11.98
CA ALA A 76 11.12 20.15 12.77
C ALA A 76 11.95 21.13 11.90
N SER A 77 12.17 20.81 10.62
CA SER A 77 12.77 21.68 9.60
C SER A 77 11.82 22.74 9.02
N GLY A 78 10.54 22.77 9.43
CA GLY A 78 9.52 23.65 8.85
C GLY A 78 8.96 23.19 7.50
N GLU A 79 9.41 22.06 6.98
CA GLU A 79 8.85 21.44 5.77
C GLU A 79 7.54 20.72 6.08
N ARG A 80 6.49 21.05 5.34
CA ARG A 80 5.18 20.44 5.50
C ARG A 80 5.15 19.07 4.83
N GLN A 81 4.72 18.03 5.58
CA GLN A 81 4.52 16.69 5.08
C GLN A 81 3.02 16.49 4.76
N PHE A 82 2.62 16.75 3.51
CA PHE A 82 1.20 16.64 3.10
C PHE A 82 0.78 15.25 2.62
N TYR A 83 1.58 14.23 2.85
CA TYR A 83 1.26 12.86 2.43
C TYR A 83 0.81 11.97 3.59
N ARG A 84 0.88 12.44 4.84
CA ARG A 84 0.44 11.68 6.01
C ARG A 84 -0.44 12.53 6.91
N PHE A 85 -1.67 12.06 7.14
CA PHE A 85 -2.69 12.69 7.96
C PHE A 85 -3.06 11.74 9.08
N THR A 86 -2.97 12.18 10.33
CA THR A 86 -3.12 11.34 11.52
C THR A 86 -4.06 11.98 12.53
N HIS A 87 -4.42 11.22 13.57
CA HIS A 87 -5.23 11.68 14.71
C HIS A 87 -6.53 12.37 14.31
N PRO A 88 -7.42 11.70 13.57
CA PRO A 88 -8.72 12.27 13.27
C PRO A 88 -9.50 12.51 14.55
N LYS A 89 -10.22 13.62 14.62
CA LYS A 89 -11.13 13.92 15.73
C LYS A 89 -12.40 13.08 15.69
N ARG A 90 -12.76 12.57 14.52
CA ARG A 90 -13.93 11.72 14.30
C ARG A 90 -13.54 10.23 14.37
N ALA A 91 -14.27 9.49 15.20
CA ALA A 91 -14.03 8.06 15.42
C ALA A 91 -14.42 7.18 14.20
N ASP A 92 -15.28 7.66 13.32
CA ASP A 92 -15.74 6.99 12.11
C ASP A 92 -14.83 7.23 10.89
N TYR A 93 -13.66 7.85 11.08
CA TYR A 93 -12.64 8.09 10.07
C TYR A 93 -11.42 7.15 10.27
N PRO A 94 -10.64 6.88 9.21
CA PRO A 94 -9.39 6.13 9.32
C PRO A 94 -8.42 6.79 10.31
N ASP A 95 -7.66 6.01 11.08
CA ASP A 95 -6.71 6.57 12.05
C ASP A 95 -5.56 7.31 11.37
N MET A 96 -5.21 6.88 10.16
CA MET A 96 -4.19 7.52 9.32
C MET A 96 -4.59 7.41 7.85
N LEU A 97 -4.24 8.45 7.08
CA LEU A 97 -4.19 8.40 5.62
C LEU A 97 -2.76 8.67 5.18
N GLU A 98 -2.26 7.85 4.27
CA GLU A 98 -0.95 8.03 3.66
C GLU A 98 -1.08 8.04 2.12
N LEU A 99 -0.52 9.07 1.50
CA LEU A 99 -0.59 9.28 0.06
C LEU A 99 0.74 8.93 -0.60
N PHE A 100 0.66 8.16 -1.65
CA PHE A 100 1.77 7.81 -2.53
C PHE A 100 1.47 8.33 -3.94
N ALA A 101 2.48 8.78 -4.65
CA ALA A 101 2.31 9.28 -6.00
C ALA A 101 3.57 9.05 -6.83
N ARG A 102 3.43 9.08 -8.13
CA ARG A 102 4.55 9.21 -9.06
C ARG A 102 5.29 10.52 -8.79
N LYS A 103 6.60 10.59 -9.08
CA LYS A 103 7.50 11.72 -8.79
C LYS A 103 6.91 13.07 -9.19
N ALA A 104 7.21 14.08 -8.42
CA ALA A 104 6.59 15.39 -8.25
C ALA A 104 6.35 16.32 -9.48
N ASP A 105 6.56 15.89 -10.70
CA ASP A 105 6.23 16.69 -11.91
C ASP A 105 4.71 16.84 -12.15
N ILE A 106 3.87 16.49 -11.16
CA ILE A 106 2.51 16.01 -11.42
C ILE A 106 1.41 16.78 -10.69
N LEU A 107 1.75 17.63 -9.75
CA LEU A 107 0.73 18.47 -9.13
C LEU A 107 0.56 19.73 -9.99
N PRO A 108 -0.65 19.99 -10.56
CA PRO A 108 -0.88 21.23 -11.31
C PRO A 108 -0.51 22.44 -10.46
N GLU A 109 0.30 23.34 -10.99
CA GLU A 109 0.70 24.61 -10.33
C GLU A 109 -0.50 25.46 -9.89
N ASN A 110 -1.70 25.16 -10.36
CA ASN A 110 -2.93 25.90 -10.16
C ASN A 110 -3.95 25.23 -9.24
N ALA A 111 -3.60 24.13 -8.55
CA ALA A 111 -4.46 23.63 -7.51
C ALA A 111 -4.53 24.69 -6.39
N SER A 112 -5.66 25.34 -6.25
CA SER A 112 -5.92 26.41 -5.26
C SER A 112 -6.03 25.87 -3.82
N GLY A 113 -5.02 25.17 -3.42
CA GLY A 113 -4.71 24.70 -2.07
C GLY A 113 -3.22 24.52 -2.06
N HIS A 114 -2.54 24.97 -1.04
CA HIS A 114 -1.08 24.94 -0.91
C HIS A 114 -0.53 23.49 -0.98
N LEU A 115 -0.65 22.86 -2.17
CA LEU A 115 0.01 21.61 -2.49
C LEU A 115 1.45 21.94 -2.83
N THR A 116 2.32 21.86 -1.83
CA THR A 116 3.75 21.82 -2.09
C THR A 116 4.08 20.46 -2.68
N PRO A 117 4.97 20.36 -3.68
CA PRO A 117 5.46 19.07 -4.20
C PRO A 117 5.85 18.20 -3.01
N ILE A 118 5.54 16.92 -3.04
CA ILE A 118 5.95 15.96 -2.00
C ILE A 118 7.49 15.92 -2.04
N PRO A 119 8.21 16.53 -1.08
CA PRO A 119 9.67 16.46 -1.09
C PRO A 119 10.05 15.01 -0.78
N ALA A 120 10.74 14.35 -1.70
CA ALA A 120 11.41 13.08 -1.46
C ALA A 120 12.63 13.36 -0.56
N GLY A 121 12.41 13.51 0.75
CA GLY A 121 13.48 13.57 1.73
C GLY A 121 14.01 12.16 2.02
N GLU A 122 15.27 12.06 2.44
CA GLU A 122 15.97 10.79 2.74
C GLU A 122 15.26 9.90 3.78
N GLU A 123 14.30 10.43 4.52
CA GLU A 123 13.45 9.67 5.46
C GLU A 123 12.22 9.00 4.83
N ALA A 124 11.98 9.16 3.53
CA ALA A 124 10.96 8.42 2.78
C ALA A 124 11.45 7.01 2.42
N SER A 125 12.07 6.34 3.37
CA SER A 125 12.60 4.99 3.23
C SER A 125 11.52 3.91 3.42
N SER A 126 10.26 4.29 3.33
CA SER A 126 9.12 3.40 3.31
C SER A 126 8.59 3.23 1.89
N LEU A 127 7.54 2.47 1.74
CA LEU A 127 6.84 2.17 0.49
C LEU A 127 6.64 3.40 -0.44
N SER A 128 6.56 4.61 0.09
CA SER A 128 6.45 5.84 -0.68
C SER A 128 7.65 6.09 -1.61
N GLY A 129 8.87 5.83 -1.16
CA GLY A 129 10.06 5.95 -2.00
C GLY A 129 10.11 4.96 -3.15
N ILE A 130 9.51 3.78 -2.95
CA ILE A 130 9.45 2.71 -3.95
C ILE A 130 8.43 3.03 -5.05
N LEU A 131 7.26 3.54 -4.69
CA LEU A 131 6.19 3.88 -5.63
C LEU A 131 6.49 5.11 -6.50
N LEU A 132 7.52 5.88 -6.18
CA LEU A 132 8.01 6.99 -7.02
C LEU A 132 8.75 6.51 -8.28
N ASN A 133 9.06 5.21 -8.39
CA ASN A 133 9.67 4.61 -9.57
C ASN A 133 8.57 4.24 -10.59
N ASP A 134 8.76 4.61 -11.85
CA ASP A 134 7.80 4.37 -12.93
C ASP A 134 7.39 2.90 -13.04
N VAL A 135 8.34 1.96 -12.91
CA VAL A 135 8.05 0.51 -12.99
C VAL A 135 7.05 0.08 -11.92
N TYR A 136 7.18 0.59 -10.69
CA TYR A 136 6.26 0.25 -9.61
C TYR A 136 4.92 0.93 -9.76
N TYR A 137 4.92 2.20 -10.18
CA TYR A 137 3.69 2.92 -10.44
C TYR A 137 2.87 2.26 -11.55
N ASP A 138 3.50 1.98 -12.69
CA ASP A 138 2.85 1.31 -13.82
C ASP A 138 2.34 -0.09 -13.43
N PHE A 139 3.09 -0.81 -12.58
CA PHE A 139 2.65 -2.10 -12.07
C PHE A 139 1.44 -1.98 -11.13
N VAL A 140 1.39 -0.95 -10.28
CA VAL A 140 0.20 -0.66 -9.44
C VAL A 140 -0.99 -0.33 -10.31
N MET A 141 -0.82 0.52 -11.33
CA MET A 141 -1.88 0.88 -12.27
C MET A 141 -2.41 -0.34 -13.05
N ALA A 142 -1.51 -1.22 -13.53
CA ALA A 142 -1.88 -2.44 -14.25
C ALA A 142 -2.60 -3.48 -13.37
N ASN A 143 -2.39 -3.44 -12.06
CA ASN A 143 -3.04 -4.33 -11.09
C ASN A 143 -4.22 -3.67 -10.35
N ARG A 144 -4.74 -2.56 -10.87
CA ARG A 144 -5.93 -1.91 -10.34
C ARG A 144 -7.17 -2.76 -10.59
N THR A 145 -8.02 -2.84 -9.58
CA THR A 145 -9.36 -3.42 -9.66
C THR A 145 -10.34 -2.60 -8.84
N GLU A 146 -11.64 -2.78 -9.06
CA GLU A 146 -12.68 -2.16 -8.27
C GLU A 146 -13.44 -3.23 -7.49
N ILE A 147 -13.56 -3.05 -6.19
CA ILE A 147 -14.27 -3.95 -5.29
C ILE A 147 -15.20 -3.10 -4.41
N ASP A 148 -16.48 -3.36 -4.49
CA ASP A 148 -17.51 -2.71 -3.67
C ASP A 148 -17.40 -1.16 -3.68
N GLY A 149 -17.18 -0.59 -4.87
CA GLY A 149 -17.11 0.85 -5.12
C GLY A 149 -15.83 1.53 -4.66
N VAL A 150 -14.77 0.77 -4.36
CA VAL A 150 -13.44 1.32 -4.11
C VAL A 150 -12.40 0.75 -5.08
N SER A 151 -11.53 1.63 -5.53
CA SER A 151 -10.36 1.24 -6.33
C SER A 151 -9.29 0.68 -5.41
N VAL A 152 -8.87 -0.54 -5.64
CA VAL A 152 -7.85 -1.25 -4.85
C VAL A 152 -6.85 -1.93 -5.78
N ILE A 153 -5.65 -2.18 -5.28
CA ILE A 153 -4.70 -3.03 -5.98
C ILE A 153 -5.06 -4.50 -5.79
N ALA A 154 -4.98 -5.30 -6.86
CA ALA A 154 -5.21 -6.74 -6.84
C ALA A 154 -4.17 -7.50 -5.99
N PRO A 155 -4.45 -8.75 -5.56
CA PRO A 155 -3.57 -9.53 -4.68
C PRO A 155 -2.12 -9.68 -5.20
N VAL A 156 -1.93 -9.82 -6.50
CA VAL A 156 -0.59 -9.92 -7.14
C VAL A 156 0.22 -8.65 -6.89
N GLY A 157 -0.37 -7.48 -7.14
CA GLY A 157 0.28 -6.19 -6.90
C GLY A 157 0.58 -5.97 -5.42
N LEU A 158 -0.36 -6.31 -4.53
CA LEU A 158 -0.15 -6.25 -3.07
C LEU A 158 1.02 -7.11 -2.63
N MET A 159 1.13 -8.34 -3.14
CA MET A 159 2.20 -9.26 -2.79
C MET A 159 3.56 -8.69 -3.16
N ALA A 160 3.71 -8.14 -4.38
CA ALA A 160 4.95 -7.50 -4.81
C ALA A 160 5.32 -6.29 -3.93
N LEU A 161 4.37 -5.38 -3.65
CA LEU A 161 4.63 -4.22 -2.80
C LEU A 161 5.06 -4.61 -1.38
N LYS A 162 4.45 -5.65 -0.82
CA LYS A 162 4.82 -6.16 0.51
C LYS A 162 6.19 -6.85 0.51
N ALA A 163 6.55 -7.55 -0.57
CA ALA A 163 7.87 -8.14 -0.73
C ALA A 163 8.97 -7.07 -0.78
N ILE A 164 8.73 -5.98 -1.51
CA ILE A 164 9.62 -4.83 -1.57
C ILE A 164 9.80 -4.20 -0.18
N SER A 165 8.69 -3.96 0.53
CA SER A 165 8.74 -3.38 1.87
C SER A 165 9.46 -4.31 2.86
N TRP A 166 9.25 -5.62 2.74
CA TRP A 166 9.96 -6.61 3.56
C TRP A 166 11.46 -6.59 3.30
N LEU A 167 11.88 -6.55 2.03
CA LEU A 167 13.30 -6.47 1.64
C LEU A 167 13.96 -5.19 2.18
N ASP A 168 13.31 -4.04 2.02
CA ASP A 168 13.83 -2.74 2.48
C ASP A 168 14.00 -2.74 4.00
N LEU A 169 12.96 -3.12 4.75
CA LEU A 169 13.01 -3.19 6.21
C LEU A 169 14.04 -4.21 6.72
N THR A 170 14.20 -5.34 6.03
CA THR A 170 15.19 -6.35 6.39
C THR A 170 16.61 -5.81 6.20
N LYS A 171 16.90 -5.18 5.04
CA LYS A 171 18.19 -4.52 4.78
C LYS A 171 18.51 -3.43 5.79
N LYS A 172 17.53 -2.58 6.13
CA LYS A 172 17.68 -1.55 7.16
C LYS A 172 17.99 -2.15 8.53
N LYS A 173 17.28 -3.20 8.92
CA LYS A 173 17.56 -3.88 10.18
C LYS A 173 18.97 -4.48 10.21
N GLU A 174 19.41 -5.10 9.12
CA GLU A 174 20.76 -5.65 8.98
C GLU A 174 21.83 -4.56 9.07
N SER A 175 21.55 -3.35 8.58
CA SER A 175 22.45 -2.19 8.71
C SER A 175 22.39 -1.48 10.06
N GLY A 176 21.54 -1.94 10.99
CA GLY A 176 21.45 -1.37 12.35
C GLY A 176 20.51 -0.17 12.48
N ASP A 177 19.62 0.06 11.52
CA ASP A 177 18.60 1.11 11.60
C ASP A 177 17.65 0.85 12.78
N ALA A 178 17.60 1.78 13.73
CA ALA A 178 16.77 1.69 14.93
C ALA A 178 15.25 1.74 14.63
N HIS A 179 14.86 2.20 13.44
CA HIS A 179 13.47 2.30 13.02
C HIS A 179 12.96 1.06 12.26
N ALA A 180 13.84 0.10 11.95
CA ALA A 180 13.46 -1.16 11.30
C ALA A 180 12.99 -2.21 12.33
N TYR A 181 11.72 -2.17 12.69
CA TYR A 181 11.15 -3.04 13.73
C TYR A 181 10.86 -4.46 13.20
N SER A 182 11.29 -5.47 13.96
CA SER A 182 11.02 -6.89 13.65
C SER A 182 9.53 -7.20 13.46
N LYS A 183 8.65 -6.47 14.18
CA LYS A 183 7.20 -6.61 14.07
C LYS A 183 6.70 -6.24 12.67
N ASP A 184 7.23 -5.17 12.07
CA ASP A 184 6.80 -4.72 10.75
C ASP A 184 7.33 -5.64 9.65
N ILE A 185 8.57 -6.12 9.79
CA ILE A 185 9.14 -7.15 8.90
C ILE A 185 8.26 -8.41 8.94
N GLY A 186 7.93 -8.91 10.15
CA GLY A 186 7.05 -10.06 10.32
C GLY A 186 5.63 -9.85 9.76
N LYS A 187 5.10 -8.64 9.88
CA LYS A 187 3.80 -8.25 9.32
C LYS A 187 3.77 -8.40 7.80
N HIS A 188 4.77 -7.85 7.09
CA HIS A 188 4.86 -7.98 5.63
C HIS A 188 5.02 -9.43 5.20
N LYS A 189 5.92 -10.19 5.85
CA LYS A 189 6.13 -11.62 5.62
C LYS A 189 4.82 -12.41 5.70
N ASN A 190 4.08 -12.21 6.78
CA ASN A 190 2.83 -12.92 7.03
C ASN A 190 1.69 -12.50 6.09
N ASP A 191 1.64 -11.23 5.71
CA ASP A 191 0.64 -10.74 4.76
C ASP A 191 0.89 -11.31 3.35
N ILE A 192 2.16 -11.47 2.92
CA ILE A 192 2.52 -12.15 1.65
C ILE A 192 2.01 -13.59 1.67
N ALA A 193 2.27 -14.32 2.76
CA ALA A 193 1.80 -15.69 2.90
C ALA A 193 0.26 -15.78 2.84
N ARG A 194 -0.45 -14.85 3.48
CA ARG A 194 -1.92 -14.80 3.38
C ARG A 194 -2.39 -14.54 1.95
N LEU A 195 -1.77 -13.60 1.24
CA LEU A 195 -2.14 -13.23 -0.11
C LEU A 195 -2.03 -14.40 -1.10
N SER A 196 -1.14 -15.39 -0.86
CA SER A 196 -0.99 -16.55 -1.74
C SER A 196 -2.28 -17.36 -1.89
N VAL A 197 -3.19 -17.30 -0.91
CA VAL A 197 -4.49 -17.98 -0.98
C VAL A 197 -5.42 -17.34 -2.02
N LEU A 198 -5.22 -16.06 -2.32
CA LEU A 198 -6.02 -15.30 -3.27
C LEU A 198 -5.46 -15.34 -4.71
N THR A 199 -4.31 -15.99 -4.93
CA THR A 199 -3.60 -15.95 -6.21
C THR A 199 -3.66 -17.27 -6.99
N ALA A 200 -4.28 -18.31 -6.42
CA ALA A 200 -4.40 -19.61 -7.04
C ALA A 200 -5.04 -19.51 -8.43
N GLY A 201 -4.36 -20.07 -9.43
CA GLY A 201 -4.84 -20.08 -10.82
C GLY A 201 -4.68 -18.76 -11.59
N LEU A 202 -4.14 -17.71 -10.98
CA LEU A 202 -3.81 -16.47 -11.68
C LEU A 202 -2.54 -16.63 -12.51
N GLU A 203 -2.53 -16.06 -13.71
CA GLU A 203 -1.37 -16.01 -14.62
C GLU A 203 -1.08 -14.54 -14.99
N PRO A 204 -0.53 -13.75 -14.06
CA PRO A 204 -0.32 -12.33 -14.31
C PRO A 204 0.87 -12.09 -15.25
N SER A 205 0.80 -11.00 -16.00
CA SER A 205 1.97 -10.46 -16.69
C SER A 205 2.86 -9.74 -15.69
N ILE A 206 4.08 -10.25 -15.48
CA ILE A 206 5.04 -9.69 -14.52
C ILE A 206 6.16 -8.98 -15.26
N PRO A 207 6.30 -7.65 -15.13
CA PRO A 207 7.41 -6.90 -15.70
C PRO A 207 8.77 -7.38 -15.15
N ASP A 208 9.81 -7.31 -15.97
CA ASP A 208 11.16 -7.79 -15.60
C ASP A 208 11.70 -7.13 -14.33
N GLY A 209 11.44 -5.82 -14.13
CA GLY A 209 11.85 -5.11 -12.93
C GLY A 209 11.17 -5.65 -11.65
N ILE A 210 9.89 -6.05 -11.74
CA ILE A 210 9.17 -6.68 -10.63
C ILE A 210 9.67 -8.10 -10.42
N ARG A 211 9.88 -8.88 -11.51
CA ARG A 211 10.43 -10.23 -11.45
C ARG A 211 11.80 -10.25 -10.77
N ALA A 212 12.69 -9.32 -11.11
CA ALA A 212 14.01 -9.21 -10.49
C ALA A 212 13.92 -9.00 -8.97
N VAL A 213 13.03 -8.11 -8.52
CA VAL A 213 12.82 -7.88 -7.09
C VAL A 213 12.22 -9.11 -6.40
N MET A 214 11.27 -9.80 -7.05
CA MET A 214 10.67 -11.02 -6.50
C MET A 214 11.68 -12.17 -6.45
N SER A 215 12.64 -12.25 -7.38
CA SER A 215 13.75 -13.19 -7.31
C SER A 215 14.65 -12.90 -6.10
N GLU A 216 15.01 -11.63 -5.84
CA GLU A 216 15.74 -11.24 -4.65
C GLU A 216 14.96 -11.57 -3.37
N PHE A 217 13.67 -11.25 -3.35
CA PHE A 217 12.79 -11.59 -2.23
C PHE A 217 12.80 -13.09 -1.97
N MET A 218 12.54 -13.93 -2.97
CA MET A 218 12.47 -15.39 -2.81
C MET A 218 13.80 -15.98 -2.35
N SER A 219 14.95 -15.46 -2.82
CA SER A 219 16.26 -15.93 -2.38
C SER A 219 16.49 -15.82 -0.87
N ARG A 220 15.88 -14.83 -0.23
CA ARG A 220 15.92 -14.62 1.23
C ARG A 220 14.73 -15.27 1.95
N TYR A 221 13.53 -15.16 1.38
CA TYR A 221 12.29 -15.66 1.97
C TYR A 221 12.27 -17.18 2.09
N GLU A 222 13.02 -17.89 1.25
CA GLU A 222 13.12 -19.34 1.26
C GLU A 222 13.62 -19.90 2.61
N SER A 223 14.54 -19.21 3.25
CA SER A 223 15.10 -19.59 4.55
C SER A 223 14.26 -19.10 5.74
N GLU A 224 13.26 -18.22 5.49
CA GLU A 224 12.40 -17.71 6.54
C GLU A 224 11.36 -18.76 6.98
N PRO A 225 11.26 -19.07 8.28
CA PRO A 225 10.23 -19.98 8.76
C PRO A 225 8.85 -19.33 8.64
N LEU A 226 7.84 -20.12 8.28
CA LEU A 226 6.46 -19.68 8.12
C LEU A 226 5.52 -20.59 8.91
N ASP A 227 4.91 -20.06 9.97
CA ASP A 227 3.88 -20.76 10.73
C ASP A 227 2.51 -20.58 10.07
N THR A 228 2.22 -21.41 9.06
CA THR A 228 0.96 -21.36 8.32
C THR A 228 -0.24 -21.74 9.18
N ALA A 229 -0.04 -22.56 10.23
CA ALA A 229 -1.10 -22.92 11.16
C ALA A 229 -1.50 -21.72 12.04
N ALA A 230 -0.54 -20.99 12.59
CA ALA A 230 -0.81 -19.74 13.32
C ALA A 230 -1.47 -18.68 12.43
N LEU A 231 -1.14 -18.66 11.13
CA LEU A 231 -1.76 -17.78 10.14
C LEU A 231 -3.14 -18.28 9.67
N ARG A 232 -3.55 -19.48 10.06
CA ARG A 232 -4.80 -20.16 9.66
C ARG A 232 -4.92 -20.30 8.14
N LEU A 233 -3.80 -20.62 7.48
CA LEU A 233 -3.78 -20.82 6.04
C LEU A 233 -4.18 -22.28 5.71
N PRO A 234 -4.90 -22.50 4.60
CA PRO A 234 -5.20 -23.84 4.11
C PRO A 234 -3.99 -24.50 3.42
N LEU A 235 -2.90 -23.75 3.21
CA LEU A 235 -1.67 -24.16 2.53
C LEU A 235 -0.55 -24.36 3.54
N GLY A 236 0.30 -25.36 3.31
CA GLY A 236 1.55 -25.53 4.03
C GLY A 236 2.63 -24.53 3.58
N GLU A 237 3.72 -24.42 4.35
CA GLU A 237 4.82 -23.50 4.06
C GLU A 237 5.40 -23.71 2.65
N SER A 238 5.66 -24.95 2.26
CA SER A 238 6.19 -25.27 0.93
C SER A 238 5.24 -24.91 -0.19
N GLU A 239 3.92 -25.07 0.02
CA GLU A 239 2.89 -24.72 -0.96
C GLU A 239 2.79 -23.20 -1.14
N VAL A 240 2.84 -22.44 -0.04
CA VAL A 240 2.88 -20.96 -0.10
C VAL A 240 4.09 -20.49 -0.90
N LYS A 241 5.29 -21.01 -0.60
CA LYS A 241 6.52 -20.64 -1.31
C LYS A 241 6.47 -21.04 -2.79
N ALA A 242 5.95 -22.22 -3.09
CA ALA A 242 5.76 -22.70 -4.48
C ALA A 242 4.77 -21.82 -5.25
N GLU A 243 3.67 -21.40 -4.63
CA GLU A 243 2.69 -20.51 -5.25
C GLU A 243 3.29 -19.13 -5.57
N ILE A 244 4.08 -18.56 -4.67
CA ILE A 244 4.76 -17.27 -4.92
C ILE A 244 5.73 -17.41 -6.12
N ARG A 245 6.51 -18.49 -6.17
CA ARG A 245 7.40 -18.75 -7.31
C ARG A 245 6.65 -18.88 -8.62
N ARG A 246 5.60 -19.67 -8.62
CA ARG A 246 4.76 -19.88 -9.81
C ARG A 246 4.19 -18.54 -10.31
N LEU A 247 3.64 -17.75 -9.40
CA LEU A 247 2.96 -16.50 -9.71
C LEU A 247 3.89 -15.47 -10.37
N PHE A 248 5.13 -15.35 -9.88
CA PHE A 248 6.09 -14.37 -10.36
C PHE A 248 7.11 -14.94 -11.34
N GLY A 249 7.11 -16.23 -11.59
CA GLY A 249 8.05 -16.91 -12.51
C GLY A 249 9.50 -16.85 -12.01
N VAL A 250 9.75 -17.10 -10.72
CA VAL A 250 11.05 -17.00 -10.04
C VAL A 250 11.38 -18.27 -9.27
#